data_99bb7b98daf2d7dd1f5774eb35f48fc5
#
_entry.id   99bb7b98daf2d7dd1f5774eb35f48fc5
#
_cell.length_a   1.000
_cell.length_b   1.000
_cell.length_c   1.000
_cell.angle_alpha   90.00
_cell.angle_beta   90.00
_cell.angle_gamma   90.00
#
_symmetry.space_group_name_H-M   'P 1'
#
loop_
_entity.id
_entity.type
_entity.pdbx_description
1 polymer ?
#
loop_
_entity_poly.entity_id
_entity_poly.type
_entity_poly.pdbx_seq_one_letter_code
_entity_poly.pdbx_strand_id
1 'polypeptide(L)'
;MFSAMRATLNADRMAEHMDAHLKGETITHLRLRAQKVVEWTTRGGAHALGRDDLGSLQPGKKADVVLIKNDASPVSFPLLNPYGHVAFQAQRADVHTVVVDGRVVKADGKLVGIDLAPVRREIESTIEYLRGACGDEVWQQGMFPQMPDAEASILDNPYQYSDYVDEGKRAGGEERVLGR
;
A
#
# COMPACT_ATOMS: atom_id res chain seq x y z
N MET A 1 4.89 -0.50 0.75
CA MET A 1 4.59 -1.15 2.03
C MET A 1 3.81 -0.23 2.98
N PHE A 2 4.32 0.91 3.45
CA PHE A 2 3.60 1.82 4.38
C PHE A 2 2.22 2.27 3.87
N SER A 3 2.11 2.70 2.61
CA SER A 3 0.83 3.08 2.01
C SER A 3 -0.17 1.92 1.95
N ALA A 4 0.29 0.72 1.64
CA ALA A 4 -0.55 -0.47 1.63
C ALA A 4 -1.09 -0.81 3.03
N MET A 5 -0.26 -0.73 4.07
CA MET A 5 -0.72 -0.92 5.47
C MET A 5 -1.81 0.07 5.85
N ARG A 6 -1.63 1.36 5.51
CA ARG A 6 -2.66 2.40 5.76
C ARG A 6 -3.94 2.15 4.99
N ALA A 7 -3.83 1.81 3.71
CA ALA A 7 -4.99 1.51 2.88
C ALA A 7 -5.79 0.32 3.44
N THR A 8 -5.12 -0.76 3.81
CA THR A 8 -5.76 -1.94 4.42
C THR A 8 -6.50 -1.59 5.72
N LEU A 9 -5.85 -0.84 6.63
CA LEU A 9 -6.48 -0.43 7.87
C LEU A 9 -7.67 0.51 7.66
N ASN A 10 -7.56 1.44 6.72
CA ASN A 10 -8.63 2.38 6.43
C ASN A 10 -9.80 1.70 5.73
N ALA A 11 -9.54 0.78 4.80
CA ALA A 11 -10.59 0.01 4.12
C ALA A 11 -11.39 -0.87 5.10
N ASP A 12 -10.70 -1.60 6.00
CA ASP A 12 -11.37 -2.42 7.01
C ASP A 12 -12.20 -1.58 7.98
N ARG A 13 -11.65 -0.46 8.47
CA ARG A 13 -12.39 0.48 9.33
C ARG A 13 -13.62 1.06 8.63
N MET A 14 -13.47 1.44 7.36
CA MET A 14 -14.60 1.96 6.58
C MET A 14 -15.70 0.91 6.44
N ALA A 15 -15.33 -0.34 6.14
CA ALA A 15 -16.29 -1.44 6.07
C ALA A 15 -17.01 -1.69 7.39
N GLU A 16 -16.29 -1.70 8.53
CA GLU A 16 -16.89 -1.82 9.87
C GLU A 16 -17.83 -0.67 10.19
N HIS A 17 -17.45 0.57 9.86
CA HIS A 17 -18.29 1.74 10.07
C HIS A 17 -19.57 1.70 9.22
N MET A 18 -19.45 1.29 7.96
CA MET A 18 -20.62 1.12 7.10
C MET A 18 -21.57 0.05 7.63
N ASP A 19 -21.05 -1.10 8.05
CA ASP A 19 -21.86 -2.19 8.59
C ASP A 19 -22.58 -1.77 9.88
N ALA A 20 -21.88 -1.11 10.81
CA ALA A 20 -22.47 -0.60 12.03
C ALA A 20 -23.52 0.48 11.75
N HIS A 21 -23.23 1.39 10.81
CA HIS A 21 -24.18 2.44 10.43
C HIS A 21 -25.49 1.85 9.85
N LEU A 22 -25.39 0.85 8.99
CA LEU A 22 -26.57 0.17 8.43
C LEU A 22 -27.40 -0.54 9.49
N LYS A 23 -26.80 -0.98 10.59
CA LYS A 23 -27.47 -1.62 11.73
C LYS A 23 -27.96 -0.62 12.79
N GLY A 24 -27.60 0.66 12.68
CA GLY A 24 -27.87 1.67 13.71
C GLY A 24 -27.03 1.48 14.97
N GLU A 25 -25.87 0.84 14.85
CA GLU A 25 -24.96 0.53 15.94
C GLU A 25 -23.79 1.51 16.00
N THR A 26 -23.16 1.62 17.18
CA THR A 26 -21.93 2.37 17.37
C THR A 26 -20.75 1.41 17.50
N ILE A 27 -19.68 1.66 16.76
CA ILE A 27 -18.45 0.89 16.88
C ILE A 27 -17.75 1.23 18.19
N THR A 28 -17.57 0.23 19.04
CA THR A 28 -16.81 0.33 20.29
C THR A 28 -15.43 -0.29 20.21
N HIS A 29 -15.20 -1.17 19.24
CA HIS A 29 -13.92 -1.88 19.02
C HIS A 29 -13.63 -2.02 17.55
N LEU A 30 -12.36 -1.82 17.18
CA LEU A 30 -11.86 -2.08 15.83
C LEU A 30 -11.35 -3.53 15.74
N ARG A 31 -11.85 -4.27 14.78
CA ARG A 31 -11.47 -5.67 14.52
C ARG A 31 -10.01 -5.77 14.10
N LEU A 32 -9.62 -4.98 13.09
CA LEU A 32 -8.27 -4.97 12.56
C LEU A 32 -7.39 -3.96 13.28
N ARG A 33 -6.33 -4.45 13.92
CA ARG A 33 -5.35 -3.64 14.65
C ARG A 33 -4.06 -3.46 13.83
N ALA A 34 -3.36 -2.35 14.05
CA ALA A 34 -2.09 -2.04 13.40
C ALA A 34 -1.05 -3.16 13.53
N GLN A 35 -0.98 -3.81 14.71
CA GLN A 35 -0.09 -4.95 14.93
C GLN A 35 -0.32 -6.08 13.91
N LYS A 36 -1.59 -6.41 13.62
CA LYS A 36 -1.93 -7.49 12.69
C LYS A 36 -1.51 -7.17 11.26
N VAL A 37 -1.65 -5.93 10.85
CA VAL A 37 -1.22 -5.48 9.52
C VAL A 37 0.29 -5.48 9.38
N VAL A 38 1.03 -5.09 10.42
CA VAL A 38 2.49 -5.23 10.45
C VAL A 38 2.91 -6.70 10.38
N GLU A 39 2.22 -7.59 11.09
CA GLU A 39 2.45 -9.04 11.01
C GLU A 39 2.21 -9.57 9.58
N TRP A 40 1.16 -9.14 8.91
CA TRP A 40 0.90 -9.54 7.52
C TRP A 40 1.98 -9.06 6.55
N THR A 41 2.52 -7.86 6.75
CA THR A 41 3.59 -7.33 5.89
C THR A 41 4.96 -7.93 6.17
N THR A 42 5.15 -8.62 7.30
CA THR A 42 6.38 -9.30 7.68
C THR A 42 6.25 -10.83 7.54
N ARG A 43 5.65 -11.48 8.50
CA ARG A 43 5.45 -12.95 8.50
C ARG A 43 4.54 -13.41 7.35
N GLY A 44 3.47 -12.68 7.10
CA GLY A 44 2.55 -12.98 5.99
C GLY A 44 3.24 -12.88 4.64
N GLY A 45 4.07 -11.85 4.45
CA GLY A 45 4.89 -11.70 3.24
C GLY A 45 5.89 -12.84 3.05
N ALA A 46 6.59 -13.25 4.11
CA ALA A 46 7.49 -14.40 4.08
C ALA A 46 6.76 -15.69 3.72
N HIS A 47 5.61 -15.93 4.34
CA HIS A 47 4.78 -17.10 4.07
C HIS A 47 4.28 -17.14 2.61
N ALA A 48 3.86 -15.99 2.06
CA ALA A 48 3.45 -15.90 0.66
C ALA A 48 4.59 -16.23 -0.33
N LEU A 49 5.84 -16.04 0.08
CA LEU A 49 7.04 -16.44 -0.67
C LEU A 49 7.48 -17.89 -0.39
N GLY A 50 6.74 -18.65 0.41
CA GLY A 50 7.13 -20.00 0.84
C GLY A 50 8.40 -20.03 1.70
N ARG A 51 8.68 -18.95 2.47
CA ARG A 51 9.91 -18.78 3.25
C ARG A 51 9.60 -18.79 4.74
N ASP A 52 10.16 -19.76 5.46
CA ASP A 52 10.05 -19.88 6.92
C ASP A 52 11.22 -19.25 7.68
N ASP A 53 12.30 -18.96 6.96
CA ASP A 53 13.53 -18.36 7.49
C ASP A 53 13.50 -16.82 7.51
N LEU A 54 12.39 -16.20 7.12
CA LEU A 54 12.16 -14.76 7.05
C LEU A 54 10.99 -14.30 7.94
N GLY A 55 10.76 -12.98 7.98
CA GLY A 55 9.55 -12.35 8.54
C GLY A 55 9.53 -12.19 10.05
N SER A 56 10.55 -12.65 10.77
CA SER A 56 10.70 -12.42 12.22
C SER A 56 12.16 -12.45 12.65
N LEU A 57 12.47 -11.68 13.72
CA LEU A 57 13.80 -11.65 14.31
C LEU A 57 13.90 -12.77 15.36
N GLN A 58 14.45 -13.92 14.97
CA GLN A 58 14.62 -15.10 15.81
C GLN A 58 15.95 -15.78 15.50
N PRO A 59 16.60 -16.43 16.48
CA PRO A 59 17.79 -17.24 16.23
C PRO A 59 17.56 -18.26 15.12
N GLY A 60 18.50 -18.39 14.19
CA GLY A 60 18.42 -19.31 13.06
C GLY A 60 17.70 -18.77 11.83
N LYS A 61 17.08 -17.59 11.92
CA LYS A 61 16.49 -16.91 10.76
C LYS A 61 17.45 -15.90 10.12
N LYS A 62 17.18 -15.54 8.88
CA LYS A 62 17.92 -14.49 8.18
C LYS A 62 17.69 -13.14 8.82
N ALA A 63 18.76 -12.36 8.89
CA ALA A 63 18.72 -11.01 9.44
C ALA A 63 18.23 -9.99 8.39
N ASP A 64 16.93 -10.00 8.14
CA ASP A 64 16.23 -8.97 7.36
C ASP A 64 15.62 -7.95 8.32
N VAL A 65 16.23 -6.77 8.40
CA VAL A 65 15.90 -5.74 9.39
C VAL A 65 15.73 -4.38 8.74
N VAL A 66 14.67 -3.69 9.11
CA VAL A 66 14.43 -2.29 8.72
C VAL A 66 14.44 -1.44 9.98
N LEU A 67 15.35 -0.47 10.04
CA LEU A 67 15.40 0.54 11.10
C LEU A 67 14.70 1.81 10.62
N ILE A 68 13.69 2.23 11.37
CA ILE A 68 12.90 3.44 11.11
C ILE A 68 13.34 4.48 12.13
N LYS A 69 13.74 5.66 11.64
CA LYS A 69 14.12 6.80 12.45
C LYS A 69 12.87 7.55 12.91
N ASN A 70 12.81 7.92 14.19
CA ASN A 70 11.64 8.57 14.78
C ASN A 70 11.93 9.93 15.41
N ASP A 71 13.15 10.45 15.27
CA ASP A 71 13.60 11.71 15.87
C ASP A 71 13.62 12.89 14.90
N ALA A 72 13.36 12.64 13.62
CA ALA A 72 13.43 13.65 12.57
C ALA A 72 12.19 14.57 12.50
N SER A 73 11.08 14.20 13.15
CA SER A 73 9.83 14.95 13.09
C SER A 73 9.07 14.88 14.42
N PRO A 74 8.47 16.00 14.88
CA PRO A 74 7.62 16.00 16.07
C PRO A 74 6.42 15.04 15.98
N VAL A 75 6.00 14.65 14.77
CA VAL A 75 4.93 13.66 14.55
C VAL A 75 5.38 12.24 14.93
N SER A 76 6.69 12.00 14.97
CA SER A 76 7.27 10.68 15.18
C SER A 76 7.62 10.38 16.63
N PHE A 77 7.57 11.38 17.53
CA PHE A 77 7.89 11.20 18.95
C PHE A 77 6.91 11.96 19.88
N PRO A 78 6.73 11.48 21.12
CA PRO A 78 7.27 10.24 21.67
C PRO A 78 6.64 9.00 21.03
N LEU A 79 7.40 7.92 20.96
CA LEU A 79 6.93 6.63 20.41
C LEU A 79 6.05 5.91 21.43
N LEU A 80 4.76 6.16 21.42
CA LEU A 80 3.78 5.57 22.34
C LEU A 80 3.28 4.21 21.87
N ASN A 81 3.09 4.05 20.56
CA ASN A 81 2.59 2.82 19.95
C ASN A 81 3.43 2.47 18.71
N PRO A 82 4.41 1.56 18.82
CA PRO A 82 5.29 1.20 17.71
C PRO A 82 4.55 0.69 16.48
N TYR A 83 3.54 -0.15 16.66
CA TYR A 83 2.75 -0.68 15.53
C TYR A 83 1.91 0.40 14.86
N GLY A 84 1.30 1.28 15.64
CA GLY A 84 0.57 2.44 15.13
C GLY A 84 1.51 3.40 14.39
N HIS A 85 2.69 3.65 14.93
CA HIS A 85 3.70 4.47 14.27
C HIS A 85 4.08 3.88 12.89
N VAL A 86 4.46 2.61 12.83
CA VAL A 86 4.84 1.94 11.57
C VAL A 86 3.69 1.94 10.56
N ALA A 87 2.46 1.67 11.00
CA ALA A 87 1.33 1.54 10.10
C ALA A 87 0.76 2.87 9.60
N PHE A 88 0.74 3.92 10.45
CA PHE A 88 0.07 5.18 10.13
C PHE A 88 1.01 6.36 9.88
N GLN A 89 2.11 6.46 10.62
CA GLN A 89 2.97 7.65 10.63
C GLN A 89 4.21 7.47 9.76
N ALA A 90 4.90 6.32 9.89
CA ALA A 90 6.16 6.08 9.21
C ALA A 90 6.02 6.17 7.68
N GLN A 91 7.04 6.76 7.07
CA GLN A 91 7.15 6.97 5.64
C GLN A 91 8.42 6.35 5.09
N ARG A 92 8.52 6.27 3.77
CA ARG A 92 9.72 5.77 3.10
C ARG A 92 10.98 6.58 3.45
N ALA A 93 10.83 7.88 3.70
CA ALA A 93 11.93 8.76 4.10
C ALA A 93 12.48 8.44 5.49
N ASP A 94 11.66 7.89 6.38
CA ASP A 94 12.05 7.55 7.76
C ASP A 94 12.85 6.25 7.84
N VAL A 95 12.92 5.47 6.75
CA VAL A 95 13.75 4.26 6.67
C VAL A 95 15.22 4.64 6.64
N HIS A 96 15.87 4.53 7.78
CA HIS A 96 17.27 4.90 7.98
C HIS A 96 18.23 3.81 7.49
N THR A 97 18.04 2.59 7.96
CA THR A 97 18.91 1.46 7.65
C THR A 97 18.08 0.25 7.20
N VAL A 98 18.57 -0.45 6.20
CA VAL A 98 18.01 -1.72 5.75
C VAL A 98 19.13 -2.76 5.71
N VAL A 99 18.89 -3.88 6.37
CA VAL A 99 19.75 -5.06 6.36
C VAL A 99 19.00 -6.17 5.67
N VAL A 100 19.65 -6.87 4.74
CA VAL A 100 19.12 -8.03 4.03
C VAL A 100 20.12 -9.16 4.16
N ASP A 101 19.68 -10.27 4.71
CA ASP A 101 20.53 -11.45 4.98
C ASP A 101 21.84 -11.07 5.71
N GLY A 102 21.73 -10.18 6.70
CA GLY A 102 22.86 -9.67 7.46
C GLY A 102 23.74 -8.63 6.77
N ARG A 103 23.45 -8.24 5.52
CA ARG A 103 24.19 -7.22 4.77
C ARG A 103 23.47 -5.88 4.81
N VAL A 104 24.15 -4.82 5.14
CA VAL A 104 23.62 -3.46 5.10
C VAL A 104 23.52 -3.02 3.63
N VAL A 105 22.29 -2.84 3.15
CA VAL A 105 22.00 -2.39 1.77
C VAL A 105 21.57 -0.92 1.72
N LYS A 106 21.14 -0.37 2.85
CA LYS A 106 20.84 1.05 3.04
C LYS A 106 21.37 1.50 4.39
N ALA A 107 22.07 2.62 4.45
CA ALA A 107 22.54 3.27 5.68
C ALA A 107 22.35 4.79 5.56
N ASP A 108 21.98 5.45 6.65
CA ASP A 108 21.74 6.90 6.71
C ASP A 108 20.82 7.41 5.57
N GLY A 109 19.81 6.61 5.24
CA GLY A 109 18.87 6.93 4.17
C GLY A 109 19.41 6.73 2.74
N LYS A 110 20.68 6.32 2.56
CA LYS A 110 21.34 6.14 1.26
C LYS A 110 21.61 4.67 0.95
N LEU A 111 21.53 4.28 -0.32
CA LEU A 111 21.91 2.94 -0.76
C LEU A 111 23.43 2.76 -0.61
N VAL A 112 23.83 1.60 -0.08
CA VAL A 112 25.23 1.26 0.12
C VAL A 112 25.78 0.57 -1.13
N GLY A 113 26.94 1.06 -1.61
CA GLY A 113 27.64 0.46 -2.75
C GLY A 113 26.97 0.71 -4.10
N ILE A 114 25.99 1.59 -4.20
CA ILE A 114 25.32 1.96 -5.45
C ILE A 114 25.58 3.43 -5.75
N ASP A 115 26.24 3.71 -6.89
CA ASP A 115 26.29 5.04 -7.47
C ASP A 115 25.04 5.26 -8.33
N LEU A 116 24.20 6.21 -7.94
CA LEU A 116 22.98 6.54 -8.65
C LEU A 116 23.20 7.43 -9.87
N ALA A 117 24.35 8.06 -10.02
CA ALA A 117 24.60 8.98 -11.13
C ALA A 117 24.63 8.26 -12.51
N PRO A 118 25.33 7.12 -12.68
CA PRO A 118 25.25 6.34 -13.91
C PRO A 118 23.83 5.81 -14.17
N VAL A 119 23.15 5.30 -13.14
CA VAL A 119 21.78 4.78 -13.27
C VAL A 119 20.82 5.86 -13.75
N ARG A 120 20.94 7.08 -13.21
CA ARG A 120 20.11 8.20 -13.64
C ARG A 120 20.34 8.52 -15.11
N ARG A 121 21.60 8.62 -15.56
CA ARG A 121 21.93 8.90 -16.97
C ARG A 121 21.34 7.86 -17.91
N GLU A 122 21.43 6.58 -17.53
CA GLU A 122 20.87 5.49 -18.33
C GLU A 122 19.33 5.58 -18.44
N ILE A 123 18.66 5.89 -17.35
CA ILE A 123 17.20 6.09 -17.34
C ILE A 123 16.81 7.29 -18.20
N GLU A 124 17.51 8.42 -18.06
CA GLU A 124 17.25 9.63 -18.85
C GLU A 124 17.47 9.36 -20.35
N SER A 125 18.54 8.71 -20.73
CA SER A 125 18.82 8.29 -22.12
C SER A 125 17.74 7.33 -22.65
N THR A 126 17.28 6.38 -21.84
CA THR A 126 16.19 5.46 -22.20
C THR A 126 14.87 6.21 -22.43
N ILE A 127 14.56 7.20 -21.60
CA ILE A 127 13.36 8.04 -21.76
C ILE A 127 13.45 8.84 -23.06
N GLU A 128 14.61 9.46 -23.36
CA GLU A 128 14.82 10.20 -24.61
C GLU A 128 14.67 9.29 -25.83
N TYR A 129 15.26 8.09 -25.79
CA TYR A 129 15.10 7.10 -26.84
C TYR A 129 13.64 6.70 -27.07
N LEU A 130 12.92 6.36 -26.00
CA LEU A 130 11.50 5.96 -26.08
C LEU A 130 10.64 7.10 -26.64
N ARG A 131 10.86 8.32 -26.17
CA ARG A 131 10.15 9.50 -26.68
C ARG A 131 10.42 9.72 -28.16
N GLY A 132 11.68 9.60 -28.60
CA GLY A 132 12.04 9.72 -30.00
C GLY A 132 11.45 8.61 -30.87
N ALA A 133 11.38 7.39 -30.35
CA ALA A 133 10.84 6.23 -31.06
C ALA A 133 9.31 6.27 -31.23
N CYS A 134 8.57 6.70 -30.21
CA CYS A 134 7.09 6.77 -30.29
C CYS A 134 6.58 8.11 -30.83
N GLY A 135 7.39 9.16 -30.82
CA GLY A 135 7.01 10.52 -31.21
C GLY A 135 6.28 11.29 -30.12
N ASP A 136 6.29 12.62 -30.22
CA ASP A 136 5.75 13.49 -29.16
C ASP A 136 4.24 13.34 -28.97
N GLU A 137 3.48 13.08 -30.01
CA GLU A 137 2.02 12.90 -29.90
C GLU A 137 1.66 11.68 -29.07
N VAL A 138 2.22 10.51 -29.40
CA VAL A 138 2.00 9.26 -28.65
C VAL A 138 2.53 9.36 -27.24
N TRP A 139 3.68 10.03 -27.06
CA TRP A 139 4.23 10.30 -25.75
C TRP A 139 3.28 11.12 -24.88
N GLN A 140 2.72 12.20 -25.41
CA GLN A 140 1.74 13.04 -24.69
C GLN A 140 0.46 12.29 -24.36
N GLN A 141 -0.05 11.48 -25.28
CA GLN A 141 -1.21 10.63 -25.03
C GLN A 141 -0.95 9.62 -23.89
N GLY A 142 0.26 9.04 -23.83
CA GLY A 142 0.66 8.14 -22.74
C GLY A 142 0.82 8.85 -21.40
N MET A 143 1.30 10.09 -21.38
CA MET A 143 1.46 10.89 -20.16
C MET A 143 0.13 11.45 -19.64
N PHE A 144 -0.80 11.76 -20.53
CA PHE A 144 -2.11 12.34 -20.22
C PHE A 144 -3.22 11.58 -20.96
N PRO A 145 -3.42 10.30 -20.62
CA PRO A 145 -4.39 9.47 -21.32
C PRO A 145 -5.78 10.07 -21.18
N GLN A 146 -6.48 10.20 -22.30
CA GLN A 146 -7.91 10.50 -22.28
C GLN A 146 -8.60 9.25 -21.75
N MET A 147 -9.26 9.37 -20.62
CA MET A 147 -10.09 8.30 -20.12
C MET A 147 -11.25 8.09 -21.08
N PRO A 148 -11.45 6.88 -21.60
CA PRO A 148 -12.68 6.57 -22.33
C PRO A 148 -13.88 6.89 -21.43
N ASP A 149 -15.00 7.19 -22.02
CA ASP A 149 -16.24 7.41 -21.28
C ASP A 149 -16.44 6.28 -20.28
N ALA A 150 -16.27 6.60 -19.01
CA ALA A 150 -16.26 5.60 -17.95
C ALA A 150 -17.64 4.91 -17.85
N GLU A 151 -18.71 5.65 -18.16
CA GLU A 151 -20.06 5.14 -18.14
C GLU A 151 -20.27 4.12 -19.26
N ALA A 152 -19.83 4.41 -20.49
CA ALA A 152 -19.91 3.46 -21.61
C ALA A 152 -19.05 2.21 -21.37
N SER A 153 -17.84 2.37 -20.80
CA SER A 153 -16.95 1.23 -20.52
C SER A 153 -17.45 0.34 -19.37
N ILE A 154 -18.18 0.91 -18.42
CA ILE A 154 -18.81 0.15 -17.32
C ILE A 154 -20.02 -0.62 -17.84
N LEU A 155 -20.82 -0.01 -18.70
CA LEU A 155 -22.00 -0.66 -19.30
C LEU A 155 -21.64 -1.83 -20.24
N ASP A 156 -20.50 -1.71 -20.93
CA ASP A 156 -19.99 -2.76 -21.84
C ASP A 156 -19.14 -3.83 -21.12
N ASN A 157 -18.90 -3.69 -19.83
CA ASN A 157 -18.08 -4.63 -19.07
C ASN A 157 -18.89 -5.91 -18.77
N PRO A 158 -18.42 -7.11 -19.18
CA PRO A 158 -19.09 -8.37 -18.86
C PRO A 158 -19.14 -8.67 -17.34
N TYR A 159 -18.30 -8.02 -16.54
CA TYR A 159 -18.40 -8.00 -15.07
C TYR A 159 -19.29 -6.84 -14.63
N GLN A 160 -20.56 -6.90 -14.96
CA GLN A 160 -21.50 -5.81 -14.72
C GLN A 160 -21.60 -5.50 -13.22
N TYR A 161 -21.20 -4.31 -12.84
CA TYR A 161 -21.45 -3.78 -11.49
C TYR A 161 -22.94 -3.78 -11.15
N SER A 162 -23.82 -3.71 -12.17
CA SER A 162 -25.27 -3.86 -12.05
C SER A 162 -25.66 -5.21 -11.48
N ASP A 163 -24.99 -6.31 -11.86
CA ASP A 163 -25.31 -7.66 -11.37
C ASP A 163 -24.97 -7.79 -9.88
N TYR A 164 -23.87 -7.16 -9.43
CA TYR A 164 -23.51 -7.15 -8.03
C TYR A 164 -24.49 -6.33 -7.16
N VAL A 165 -24.99 -5.21 -7.68
CA VAL A 165 -26.00 -4.39 -7.01
C VAL A 165 -27.36 -5.10 -7.00
N ASP A 166 -27.72 -5.80 -8.08
CA ASP A 166 -28.96 -6.56 -8.16
C ASP A 166 -28.94 -7.84 -7.31
N GLU A 167 -27.80 -8.52 -7.21
CA GLU A 167 -27.63 -9.63 -6.25
C GLU A 167 -27.73 -9.15 -4.80
N GLY A 168 -27.19 -7.99 -4.48
CA GLY A 168 -27.36 -7.34 -3.19
C GLY A 168 -28.83 -6.98 -2.87
N LYS A 169 -29.59 -6.54 -3.88
CA LYS A 169 -31.02 -6.30 -3.77
C LYS A 169 -31.81 -7.60 -3.59
N ARG A 170 -31.43 -8.67 -4.29
CA ARG A 170 -32.06 -9.99 -4.16
C ARG A 170 -31.78 -10.65 -2.81
N ALA A 171 -30.58 -10.43 -2.25
CA ALA A 171 -30.19 -10.96 -0.95
C ALA A 171 -30.77 -10.17 0.23
N GLY A 172 -31.11 -8.90 0.04
CA GLY A 172 -31.53 -7.99 1.12
C GLY A 172 -32.99 -7.52 1.07
N GLY A 173 -33.83 -8.07 0.19
CA GLY A 173 -35.23 -7.72 -0.02
C GLY A 173 -35.64 -6.40 0.63
N GLU A 174 -35.67 -5.35 -0.10
CA GLU A 174 -36.26 -4.05 0.12
C GLU A 174 -35.27 -2.90 -0.14
N GLU A 175 -35.70 -2.06 -1.03
CA GLU A 175 -35.13 -0.76 -1.34
C GLU A 175 -34.80 0.03 -0.07
N ARG A 176 -33.56 -0.02 0.38
CA ARG A 176 -33.05 1.05 1.20
C ARG A 176 -32.52 2.16 0.29
N VAL A 177 -33.45 2.91 -0.23
CA VAL A 177 -33.19 4.24 -0.77
C VAL A 177 -32.36 4.97 0.27
N LEU A 178 -31.19 5.41 -0.11
CA LEU A 178 -30.48 6.47 0.60
C LEU A 178 -31.36 7.70 0.53
N GLY A 179 -32.23 7.82 1.52
CA GLY A 179 -33.11 8.96 1.67
C GLY A 179 -32.28 10.18 2.07
N ARG A 180 -32.28 11.14 1.18
CA ARG A 180 -32.08 12.59 1.29
C ARG A 180 -31.23 13.11 2.45
#